data_3d2c001071d292cc4b85fbf96d600d5d
#
_entry.id   3d2c001071d292cc4b85fbf96d600d5d
#
_cell.length_a   1.000
_cell.length_b   1.000
_cell.length_c   1.000
_cell.angle_alpha   90.00
_cell.angle_beta   90.00
_cell.angle_gamma   90.00
#
_symmetry.space_group_name_H-M   'P 1'
#
loop_
_entity.id
_entity.type
_entity.pdbx_description
1 polymer ?
#
loop_
_entity_poly.entity_id
_entity_poly.type
_entity_poly.pdbx_seq_one_letter_code
_entity_poly.pdbx_strand_id
1 'polypeptide(L)' 'MPDRKLLALARELRARADEVLAKAETMSDVDARKMMLSVAARYEKLAQRIEQQADET' A
#
# COMPACT_ATOMS: atom_id res chain seq x y z
N MET A 1 -11.20 14.43 -15.83
CA MET A 1 -11.86 13.56 -14.82
C MET A 1 -10.88 12.55 -14.27
N PRO A 2 -10.94 12.21 -12.98
CA PRO A 2 -10.03 11.19 -12.43
C PRO A 2 -10.36 9.80 -13.01
N ASP A 3 -9.32 9.02 -13.18
CA ASP A 3 -9.46 7.65 -13.70
C ASP A 3 -9.92 6.73 -12.59
N ARG A 4 -11.15 6.23 -12.70
CA ARG A 4 -11.75 5.37 -11.68
C ARG A 4 -11.05 4.03 -11.52
N LYS A 5 -10.52 3.49 -12.61
CA LYS A 5 -9.79 2.22 -12.56
C LYS A 5 -8.49 2.37 -11.78
N LEU A 6 -7.79 3.46 -12.02
CA LEU A 6 -6.57 3.74 -11.28
C LEU A 6 -6.86 3.99 -9.79
N LEU A 7 -7.93 4.71 -9.48
CA LEU A 7 -8.30 4.94 -8.09
C LEU A 7 -8.68 3.64 -7.38
N ALA A 8 -9.37 2.74 -8.08
CA ALA A 8 -9.72 1.43 -7.51
C ALA A 8 -8.47 0.61 -7.23
N LEU A 9 -7.49 0.65 -8.14
CA LEU A 9 -6.22 -0.04 -7.94
C LEU A 9 -5.47 0.53 -6.74
N ALA A 10 -5.44 1.85 -6.60
CA ALA A 10 -4.80 2.48 -5.46
C ALA A 10 -5.45 2.04 -4.14
N ARG A 11 -6.77 1.91 -4.10
CA ARG A 11 -7.48 1.41 -2.93
C ARG A 11 -7.09 -0.01 -2.58
N GLU A 12 -6.97 -0.88 -3.59
CA GLU A 12 -6.53 -2.25 -3.37
C GLU A 12 -5.13 -2.29 -2.78
N LEU A 13 -4.23 -1.46 -3.29
CA LEU A 13 -2.86 -1.41 -2.78
C LEU A 13 -2.82 -0.94 -1.33
N ARG A 14 -3.65 0.05 -0.98
CA ARG A 14 -3.73 0.52 0.40
C ARG A 14 -4.30 -0.57 1.32
N ALA A 15 -5.29 -1.31 0.84
CA ALA A 15 -5.85 -2.41 1.62
C ALA A 15 -4.81 -3.49 1.88
N ARG A 16 -3.98 -3.80 0.88
CA ARG A 16 -2.90 -4.76 1.06
C ARG A 16 -1.83 -4.25 2.04
N ALA A 17 -1.52 -2.95 1.98
CA ALA A 17 -0.61 -2.36 2.95
C ALA A 17 -1.15 -2.52 4.37
N ASP A 18 -2.44 -2.27 4.56
CA ASP A 18 -3.08 -2.44 5.87
C ASP A 18 -3.03 -3.88 6.36
N GLU A 19 -3.25 -4.85 5.47
CA GLU A 19 -3.15 -6.27 5.83
C GLU A 19 -1.73 -6.63 6.26
N VAL A 20 -0.73 -6.13 5.53
CA VAL A 20 0.67 -6.39 5.87
C VAL A 20 1.01 -5.78 7.23
N LEU A 21 0.56 -4.55 7.48
CA LEU A 21 0.78 -3.89 8.76
C LEU A 21 0.15 -4.67 9.92
N ALA A 22 -1.07 -5.17 9.72
CA ALA A 22 -1.75 -5.97 10.73
C ALA A 22 -0.98 -7.24 11.05
N LYS A 23 -0.43 -7.92 10.04
CA LYS A 23 0.40 -9.10 10.25
C LYS A 23 1.69 -8.77 10.97
N ALA A 24 2.31 -7.63 10.62
CA ALA A 24 3.54 -7.20 11.27
C ALA A 24 3.35 -6.99 12.77
N GLU A 25 2.19 -6.50 13.19
CA GLU A 25 1.89 -6.26 14.60
C GLU A 25 1.92 -7.54 15.43
N THR A 26 1.63 -8.69 14.82
CA THR A 26 1.59 -9.97 15.53
C THR A 26 2.90 -10.74 15.46
N MET A 27 3.88 -10.22 14.70
CA MET A 27 5.17 -10.88 14.56
C MET A 27 6.09 -10.58 15.71
N SER A 28 6.71 -11.64 16.27
CA SER A 28 7.71 -11.50 17.32
C SER A 28 9.13 -11.38 16.77
N ASP A 29 9.37 -11.86 15.53
CA ASP A 29 10.67 -11.76 14.90
C ASP A 29 10.89 -10.33 14.37
N VAL A 30 11.92 -9.65 14.92
CA VAL A 30 12.19 -8.24 14.60
C VAL A 30 12.53 -8.05 13.13
N ASP A 31 13.36 -8.94 12.57
CA ASP A 31 13.77 -8.80 11.17
C ASP A 31 12.60 -9.04 10.21
N ALA A 32 11.78 -10.04 10.49
CA ALA A 32 10.60 -10.31 9.70
C ALA A 32 9.62 -9.15 9.76
N ARG A 33 9.43 -8.57 10.95
CA ARG A 33 8.56 -7.40 11.13
C ARG A 33 9.05 -6.21 10.29
N LYS A 34 10.36 -5.93 10.32
CA LYS A 34 10.93 -4.85 9.53
C LYS A 34 10.70 -5.05 8.04
N MET A 35 10.86 -6.28 7.56
CA MET A 35 10.59 -6.59 6.16
C MET A 35 9.14 -6.32 5.78
N MET A 36 8.21 -6.73 6.63
CA MET A 36 6.79 -6.51 6.40
C MET A 36 6.46 -5.02 6.38
N LEU A 37 7.03 -4.24 7.30
CA LEU A 37 6.83 -2.79 7.31
C LEU A 37 7.36 -2.13 6.04
N SER A 38 8.51 -2.60 5.53
CA SER A 38 9.06 -2.10 4.27
C SER A 38 8.12 -2.40 3.10
N VAL A 39 7.55 -3.60 3.07
CA VAL A 39 6.62 -3.99 2.02
C VAL A 39 5.37 -3.10 2.06
N ALA A 40 4.82 -2.87 3.26
CA ALA A 40 3.66 -1.99 3.42
C ALA A 40 3.95 -0.57 2.92
N ALA A 41 5.13 -0.04 3.25
CA ALA A 41 5.52 1.29 2.80
C ALA A 41 5.61 1.38 1.27
N ARG A 42 6.09 0.32 0.62
CA ARG A 42 6.14 0.27 -0.85
C ARG A 42 4.75 0.28 -1.47
N TYR A 43 3.83 -0.49 -0.90
CA TYR A 43 2.46 -0.49 -1.37
C TYR A 43 1.83 0.89 -1.25
N GLU A 44 2.06 1.58 -0.14
CA GLU A 44 1.53 2.92 0.07
C GLU A 44 2.10 3.94 -0.93
N LYS A 45 3.40 3.88 -1.19
CA LYS A 45 4.03 4.76 -2.18
C LYS A 45 3.49 4.53 -3.57
N LEU A 46 3.31 3.26 -3.93
CA LEU A 46 2.77 2.92 -5.23
C LEU A 46 1.33 3.41 -5.35
N ALA A 47 0.54 3.25 -4.30
CA ALA A 47 -0.83 3.77 -4.28
C ALA A 47 -0.86 5.28 -4.49
N GLN A 48 0.03 6.02 -3.82
CA GLN A 48 0.12 7.47 -3.98
C GLN A 48 0.43 7.86 -5.41
N ARG A 49 1.38 7.17 -6.05
CA ARG A 49 1.74 7.44 -7.45
C ARG A 49 0.56 7.20 -8.38
N ILE A 50 -0.16 6.12 -8.14
CA ILE A 50 -1.32 5.79 -8.95
C ILE A 50 -2.42 6.84 -8.77
N GLU A 51 -2.64 7.30 -7.53
CA GLU A 51 -3.60 8.36 -7.25
C GLU A 51 -3.24 9.65 -7.98
N GLN A 52 -1.96 10.00 -7.99
CA GLN A 52 -1.49 11.19 -8.71
C GLN A 52 -1.73 11.06 -10.20
N GLN A 53 -1.45 9.90 -10.78
CA GLN A 53 -1.72 9.67 -12.19
C GLN A 53 -3.21 9.74 -12.51
N ALA A 54 -4.04 9.23 -11.62
CA ALA A 54 -5.48 9.27 -11.79
C ALA A 54 -5.98 10.72 -11.82
N ASP A 55 -5.41 11.59 -10.98
CA ASP A 55 -5.81 13.01 -10.93
C ASP A 55 -5.34 13.80 -12.16
N GLU A 56 -4.23 13.36 -12.77
CA GLU A 56 -3.67 14.04 -13.96
C GLU A 56 -4.41 13.69 -15.24
N THR A 57 -5.16 12.64 -15.26
CA THR A 57 -5.94 12.23 -16.42
C THR A 57 -7.37 12.74 -16.30
#